data_04d601578169066fb546e99db04867b3
#
_entry.id   04d601578169066fb546e99db04867b3
#
_cell.length_a   1.000
_cell.length_b   1.000
_cell.length_c   1.000
_cell.angle_alpha   90.00
_cell.angle_beta   90.00
_cell.angle_gamma   90.00
#
_symmetry.space_group_name_H-M   'P 1'
#
loop_
_entity.id
_entity.type
_entity.pdbx_description
1 polymer ?
#
loop_
_entity_poly.entity_id
_entity_poly.type
_entity_poly.pdbx_seq_one_letter_code
_entity_poly.pdbx_strand_id
1 'polypeptide(L)'
;MKLSKSPLRPQFSHPLSFIVITVLLLIFPPRTLGESEIGEGPNLRADRITQAQIAEGILSFKEILDFGLRIFSTPFNRFDGYGDGRPTLQGNGTFLRINGLDAQSCLECHSIVSSATIPASFGVGGAGVSSSNVIFKPNHIIVDDGDMDGRFINPPFLFGSGAVELLAKEMTIRLQELKAQALAKPGVEVTLEAKGVSFGTIIADNYGNLDTSKIEGINEDLVVRPFGRKGEFATVRAFDRGAMQFHFGMQPVEVVDGGDPDEDGVKYEILIGELSALHIWSTSLPKPEIVKLSENSSRGFVIFNRIGCADCHKPFLNTNTKLLTYSFPEAEMNPTANIFYEIDLTKASNFRPNRDDGIDVPLFADLKRHDMGPGLAEAFEGDVPKSEFTTARLWGVADTAPYLHDGRALTIKEAILMHGGEAKDSRDVFAALEHKDMQALFSFLHSLRTPTKAIKVK
;
A
#
# COMPACT_ATOMS: atom_id res chain seq x y z
N MET A 1 81.15 2.49 26.41
CA MET A 1 81.80 2.95 27.63
C MET A 1 80.87 2.61 28.79
N LYS A 2 81.30 1.67 29.61
CA LYS A 2 81.01 1.36 31.03
C LYS A 2 79.52 1.45 31.50
N LEU A 3 78.86 0.31 31.81
CA LEU A 3 78.78 -0.35 33.14
C LEU A 3 78.01 0.52 34.17
N SER A 4 77.01 0.09 34.92
CA SER A 4 77.08 -1.03 35.88
C SER A 4 75.74 -1.19 36.61
N LYS A 5 75.28 -2.47 36.81
CA LYS A 5 74.82 -3.07 38.07
C LYS A 5 73.44 -2.76 38.63
N SER A 6 72.70 -3.84 38.71
CA SER A 6 71.65 -4.18 39.73
C SER A 6 72.22 -4.10 41.18
N PRO A 7 71.46 -4.28 42.26
CA PRO A 7 70.35 -5.22 42.44
C PRO A 7 69.22 -4.70 43.42
N LEU A 8 68.15 -5.37 43.63
CA LEU A 8 67.69 -6.06 44.86
C LEU A 8 66.15 -6.37 44.82
N ARG A 9 65.86 -7.64 45.03
CA ARG A 9 64.54 -8.11 45.43
C ARG A 9 64.28 -7.82 46.91
N PRO A 10 63.01 -7.76 47.31
CA PRO A 10 62.55 -8.63 48.38
C PRO A 10 61.38 -9.54 47.97
N GLN A 11 61.45 -10.75 48.47
CA GLN A 11 60.40 -11.74 48.53
C GLN A 11 59.31 -11.28 49.51
N PHE A 12 58.05 -11.34 49.08
CA PHE A 12 56.94 -11.53 50.00
C PHE A 12 56.09 -12.70 49.53
N SER A 13 56.14 -13.73 50.36
CA SER A 13 55.28 -14.91 50.34
C SER A 13 53.91 -14.51 50.93
N HIS A 14 52.84 -14.64 50.15
CA HIS A 14 51.49 -14.76 50.70
C HIS A 14 50.76 -15.93 50.06
N PRO A 15 49.91 -16.66 50.83
CA PRO A 15 49.33 -17.92 50.41
C PRO A 15 48.19 -17.68 49.39
N LEU A 16 48.17 -18.51 48.36
CA LEU A 16 47.07 -18.61 47.40
C LEU A 16 45.79 -19.10 48.14
N SER A 17 44.86 -18.18 48.38
CA SER A 17 43.49 -18.55 48.69
C SER A 17 42.79 -18.91 47.40
N PHE A 18 42.53 -20.17 47.13
CA PHE A 18 41.66 -20.64 46.08
C PHE A 18 40.23 -20.22 46.40
N ILE A 19 39.69 -19.19 45.73
CA ILE A 19 38.26 -18.92 45.73
C ILE A 19 37.66 -19.86 44.69
N VAL A 20 37.00 -20.91 45.18
CA VAL A 20 36.14 -21.76 44.35
C VAL A 20 34.87 -20.97 44.06
N ILE A 21 34.80 -20.37 42.87
CA ILE A 21 33.54 -19.81 42.37
C ILE A 21 32.68 -20.97 41.92
N THR A 22 31.74 -21.38 42.78
CA THR A 22 30.66 -22.28 42.40
C THR A 22 29.73 -21.52 41.44
N VAL A 23 29.89 -21.73 40.13
CA VAL A 23 28.93 -21.27 39.13
C VAL A 23 27.68 -22.12 39.31
N LEU A 24 26.67 -21.55 39.96
CA LEU A 24 25.33 -22.11 39.99
C LEU A 24 24.75 -21.95 38.59
N LEU A 25 24.90 -22.98 37.76
CA LEU A 25 24.14 -23.14 36.53
C LEU A 25 22.66 -23.27 36.92
N LEU A 26 21.93 -22.20 36.87
CA LEU A 26 20.47 -22.25 36.84
C LEU A 26 20.08 -22.92 35.52
N ILE A 27 19.90 -24.21 35.58
CA ILE A 27 19.26 -24.98 34.51
C ILE A 27 17.80 -24.57 34.56
N PHE A 28 17.43 -23.59 33.76
CA PHE A 28 16.02 -23.38 33.43
C PHE A 28 15.57 -24.61 32.65
N PRO A 29 14.52 -25.31 33.07
CA PRO A 29 13.95 -26.37 32.25
C PRO A 29 13.60 -25.77 30.88
N PRO A 30 13.80 -26.47 29.77
CA PRO A 30 13.30 -26.00 28.50
C PRO A 30 11.81 -25.76 28.67
N ARG A 31 11.35 -24.50 28.45
CA ARG A 31 9.93 -24.21 28.38
C ARG A 31 9.35 -25.17 27.33
N THR A 32 8.52 -26.07 27.77
CA THR A 32 7.72 -26.88 26.87
C THR A 32 6.80 -25.92 26.13
N LEU A 33 6.97 -25.85 24.82
CA LEU A 33 6.01 -25.23 23.92
C LEU A 33 4.64 -25.90 24.19
N GLY A 34 3.77 -25.26 24.96
CA GLY A 34 2.46 -25.85 25.24
C GLY A 34 1.64 -25.29 26.39
N GLU A 35 2.20 -24.42 27.24
CA GLU A 35 1.38 -23.70 28.20
C GLU A 35 1.39 -22.22 27.84
N SER A 36 0.37 -21.79 27.09
CA SER A 36 0.07 -20.35 26.97
C SER A 36 -0.34 -19.84 28.34
N GLU A 37 0.34 -18.81 28.83
CA GLU A 37 -0.17 -18.06 29.98
C GLU A 37 -1.56 -17.52 29.63
N ILE A 38 -2.44 -17.38 30.63
CA ILE A 38 -3.81 -16.90 30.42
C ILE A 38 -3.74 -15.51 29.75
N GLY A 39 -4.25 -15.40 28.51
CA GLY A 39 -4.22 -14.18 27.71
C GLY A 39 -3.12 -14.11 26.64
N GLU A 40 -2.20 -15.08 26.58
CA GLU A 40 -1.20 -15.17 25.54
C GLU A 40 -1.52 -16.33 24.59
N GLY A 41 -1.80 -15.99 23.33
CA GLY A 41 -2.08 -16.94 22.25
C GLY A 41 -2.31 -16.23 20.94
N PRO A 42 -2.48 -16.97 19.83
CA PRO A 42 -2.78 -16.36 18.54
C PRO A 42 -4.13 -15.65 18.58
N ASN A 43 -4.18 -14.42 18.07
CA ASN A 43 -5.42 -13.67 17.86
C ASN A 43 -6.15 -14.13 16.60
N LEU A 44 -5.42 -14.71 15.64
CA LEU A 44 -6.01 -15.38 14.50
C LEU A 44 -6.69 -16.66 14.97
N ARG A 45 -8.01 -16.75 14.77
CA ARG A 45 -8.81 -17.85 15.33
C ARG A 45 -8.57 -19.19 14.63
N ALA A 46 -8.87 -20.28 15.33
CA ALA A 46 -8.74 -21.63 14.79
C ALA A 46 -9.69 -21.94 13.60
N ASP A 47 -10.80 -21.21 13.46
CA ASP A 47 -11.75 -21.30 12.35
C ASP A 47 -11.24 -20.55 11.10
N ARG A 48 -10.10 -20.97 10.59
CA ARG A 48 -9.45 -20.40 9.40
C ARG A 48 -10.12 -20.88 8.12
N ILE A 49 -10.04 -20.07 7.04
CA ILE A 49 -10.69 -20.40 5.77
C ILE A 49 -9.66 -20.72 4.68
N THR A 50 -10.03 -21.68 3.85
CA THR A 50 -9.21 -22.11 2.70
C THR A 50 -9.70 -21.48 1.40
N GLN A 51 -8.82 -21.43 0.41
CA GLN A 51 -9.18 -20.98 -0.95
C GLN A 51 -10.31 -21.81 -1.56
N ALA A 52 -10.31 -23.14 -1.33
CA ALA A 52 -11.32 -24.05 -1.86
C ALA A 52 -12.74 -23.70 -1.35
N GLN A 53 -12.86 -23.36 -0.05
CA GLN A 53 -14.17 -22.99 0.52
C GLN A 53 -14.81 -21.75 -0.17
N ILE A 54 -13.99 -20.83 -0.64
CA ILE A 54 -14.47 -19.67 -1.41
C ILE A 54 -14.76 -20.07 -2.86
N ALA A 55 -13.79 -20.73 -3.53
CA ALA A 55 -13.88 -21.07 -4.93
C ALA A 55 -15.03 -22.05 -5.26
N GLU A 56 -15.32 -22.97 -4.36
CA GLU A 56 -16.40 -23.95 -4.51
C GLU A 56 -17.77 -23.43 -4.02
N GLY A 57 -17.82 -22.17 -3.56
CA GLY A 57 -19.09 -21.55 -3.09
C GLY A 57 -19.63 -22.15 -1.79
N ILE A 58 -18.77 -22.76 -0.97
CA ILE A 58 -19.14 -23.30 0.35
C ILE A 58 -19.52 -22.17 1.29
N LEU A 59 -18.79 -21.03 1.20
CA LEU A 59 -19.06 -19.85 2.00
C LEU A 59 -20.00 -18.89 1.23
N SER A 60 -20.99 -18.37 1.94
CA SER A 60 -21.80 -17.27 1.42
C SER A 60 -20.97 -15.98 1.30
N PHE A 61 -21.40 -15.05 0.44
CA PHE A 61 -20.75 -13.74 0.31
C PHE A 61 -20.62 -13.01 1.66
N LYS A 62 -21.67 -13.10 2.50
CA LYS A 62 -21.63 -12.49 3.82
C LYS A 62 -20.54 -13.09 4.72
N GLU A 63 -20.41 -14.42 4.72
CA GLU A 63 -19.35 -15.09 5.50
C GLU A 63 -17.95 -14.69 5.02
N ILE A 64 -17.76 -14.60 3.70
CA ILE A 64 -16.49 -14.12 3.12
C ILE A 64 -16.19 -12.69 3.61
N LEU A 65 -17.17 -11.78 3.60
CA LEU A 65 -17.00 -10.43 4.10
C LEU A 65 -16.73 -10.38 5.61
N ASP A 66 -17.41 -11.20 6.40
CA ASP A 66 -17.17 -11.29 7.84
C ASP A 66 -15.74 -11.81 8.14
N PHE A 67 -15.22 -12.75 7.35
CA PHE A 67 -13.83 -13.22 7.43
C PHE A 67 -12.83 -12.15 7.02
N GLY A 68 -13.05 -11.47 5.91
CA GLY A 68 -12.17 -10.39 5.44
C GLY A 68 -12.07 -9.25 6.46
N LEU A 69 -13.21 -8.82 7.03
CA LEU A 69 -13.23 -7.83 8.10
C LEU A 69 -12.49 -8.33 9.34
N ARG A 70 -12.63 -9.61 9.69
CA ARG A 70 -11.92 -10.21 10.82
C ARG A 70 -10.41 -10.13 10.60
N ILE A 71 -9.89 -10.54 9.42
CA ILE A 71 -8.46 -10.43 9.11
C ILE A 71 -8.01 -8.96 9.22
N PHE A 72 -8.77 -8.02 8.65
CA PHE A 72 -8.44 -6.59 8.70
C PHE A 72 -8.39 -6.02 10.13
N SER A 73 -9.22 -6.53 11.03
CA SER A 73 -9.34 -6.05 12.41
C SER A 73 -8.57 -6.88 13.44
N THR A 74 -7.97 -8.00 13.04
CA THR A 74 -7.19 -8.84 13.97
C THR A 74 -5.91 -8.10 14.38
N PRO A 75 -5.67 -7.92 15.69
CA PRO A 75 -4.40 -7.44 16.19
C PRO A 75 -3.40 -8.61 16.20
N PHE A 76 -2.77 -8.85 15.06
CA PHE A 76 -1.76 -9.91 14.91
C PHE A 76 -0.64 -9.75 15.91
N ASN A 77 -0.28 -10.81 16.58
CA ASN A 77 0.80 -10.85 17.56
C ASN A 77 1.86 -11.91 17.18
N ARG A 78 2.89 -12.07 18.01
CA ARG A 78 3.98 -13.02 17.76
C ARG A 78 3.52 -14.49 17.59
N PHE A 79 2.37 -14.88 18.12
CA PHE A 79 1.83 -16.24 17.96
C PHE A 79 1.06 -16.41 16.65
N ASP A 80 0.74 -15.30 15.98
CA ASP A 80 0.18 -15.27 14.63
C ASP A 80 1.28 -15.16 13.56
N GLY A 81 2.56 -14.95 13.93
CA GLY A 81 3.68 -14.67 13.03
C GLY A 81 4.01 -13.16 12.90
N TYR A 82 3.51 -12.31 13.81
CA TYR A 82 3.78 -10.88 13.76
C TYR A 82 5.21 -10.55 14.15
N GLY A 83 5.94 -9.96 13.21
CA GLY A 83 7.36 -9.63 13.33
C GLY A 83 8.25 -10.79 12.92
N ASP A 84 9.54 -10.51 12.69
CA ASP A 84 10.49 -11.51 12.21
C ASP A 84 11.34 -12.09 13.34
N GLY A 85 11.63 -13.36 13.26
CA GLY A 85 12.69 -13.98 14.05
C GLY A 85 14.07 -13.60 13.55
N ARG A 86 14.20 -13.35 12.23
CA ARG A 86 15.44 -12.94 11.52
C ARG A 86 15.14 -11.99 10.38
N PRO A 87 16.18 -11.44 9.68
CA PRO A 87 15.98 -10.62 8.50
C PRO A 87 15.09 -11.32 7.47
N THR A 88 14.07 -10.61 6.99
CA THR A 88 13.05 -11.17 6.12
C THR A 88 13.61 -11.69 4.80
N LEU A 89 12.87 -12.59 4.14
CA LEU A 89 13.13 -13.06 2.77
C LEU A 89 13.12 -11.96 1.72
N GLN A 90 12.50 -10.83 1.96
CA GLN A 90 12.67 -9.67 1.10
C GLN A 90 14.10 -9.13 1.14
N GLY A 91 14.96 -9.80 1.91
CA GLY A 91 16.41 -9.73 1.84
C GLY A 91 17.04 -8.39 2.24
N ASN A 92 16.20 -7.44 2.60
CA ASN A 92 16.60 -6.04 2.70
C ASN A 92 16.33 -5.39 4.06
N GLY A 93 15.84 -6.14 5.03
CA GLY A 93 15.60 -5.52 6.33
C GLY A 93 15.17 -6.49 7.41
N THR A 94 15.30 -6.05 8.63
CA THR A 94 14.72 -6.66 9.81
C THR A 94 13.48 -5.86 10.17
N PHE A 95 12.37 -6.56 10.42
CA PHE A 95 11.17 -5.91 10.91
C PHE A 95 11.38 -5.44 12.35
N LEU A 96 11.21 -4.16 12.60
CA LEU A 96 11.28 -3.60 13.95
C LEU A 96 9.93 -3.04 14.39
N ARG A 97 9.48 -3.49 15.53
CA ARG A 97 8.31 -2.97 16.25
C ARG A 97 8.69 -1.69 16.98
N ILE A 98 8.76 -0.58 16.26
CA ILE A 98 9.26 0.69 16.82
C ILE A 98 8.29 1.34 17.79
N ASN A 99 6.98 1.14 17.57
CA ASN A 99 5.95 1.69 18.44
C ASN A 99 5.78 0.90 19.75
N GLY A 100 6.57 -0.14 19.98
CA GLY A 100 6.50 -0.96 21.18
C GLY A 100 5.23 -1.77 21.34
N LEU A 101 4.46 -1.94 20.27
CA LEU A 101 3.25 -2.76 20.26
C LEU A 101 3.62 -4.24 20.15
N ASP A 102 3.00 -5.04 21.01
CA ASP A 102 3.12 -6.50 20.95
C ASP A 102 2.17 -7.11 19.89
N ALA A 103 1.27 -6.31 19.37
CA ALA A 103 0.32 -6.67 18.33
C ALA A 103 -0.07 -5.46 17.48
N GLN A 104 -0.48 -5.69 16.23
CA GLN A 104 -0.92 -4.65 15.29
C GLN A 104 -2.03 -5.15 14.37
N SER A 105 -2.97 -4.27 14.03
CA SER A 105 -4.03 -4.50 13.05
C SER A 105 -4.01 -3.45 11.94
N CYS A 106 -4.68 -3.74 10.81
CA CYS A 106 -4.83 -2.77 9.74
C CYS A 106 -5.62 -1.51 10.18
N LEU A 107 -6.49 -1.65 11.21
CA LEU A 107 -7.27 -0.54 11.77
C LEU A 107 -6.41 0.55 12.41
N GLU A 108 -5.18 0.27 12.76
CA GLU A 108 -4.29 1.26 13.37
C GLU A 108 -3.78 2.28 12.35
N CYS A 109 -3.76 1.91 11.07
CA CYS A 109 -3.36 2.79 9.97
C CYS A 109 -4.55 3.20 9.09
N HIS A 110 -5.59 2.38 8.97
CA HIS A 110 -6.72 2.60 8.08
C HIS A 110 -8.04 2.76 8.84
N SER A 111 -8.65 3.95 8.76
CA SER A 111 -10.00 4.16 9.30
C SER A 111 -11.07 3.64 8.34
N ILE A 112 -12.02 2.88 8.87
CA ILE A 112 -13.21 2.39 8.14
C ILE A 112 -14.53 2.78 8.84
N VAL A 113 -14.44 3.50 9.96
CA VAL A 113 -15.58 3.71 10.86
C VAL A 113 -16.28 5.05 10.69
N SER A 114 -15.71 6.00 9.99
CA SER A 114 -16.32 7.31 9.76
C SER A 114 -15.67 8.10 8.64
N SER A 115 -16.11 9.33 8.47
CA SER A 115 -15.49 10.35 7.64
C SER A 115 -14.17 10.88 8.21
N ALA A 116 -13.65 10.36 9.30
CA ALA A 116 -12.37 10.79 9.85
C ALA A 116 -11.26 9.82 9.45
N THR A 117 -10.11 10.37 9.15
CA THR A 117 -8.85 9.63 9.13
C THR A 117 -8.40 9.35 10.57
N ILE A 118 -7.51 8.39 10.74
CA ILE A 118 -6.88 8.17 12.04
C ILE A 118 -6.03 9.40 12.37
N PRO A 119 -6.22 10.01 13.55
CA PRO A 119 -5.44 11.19 13.91
C PRO A 119 -3.95 10.89 14.01
N ALA A 120 -3.13 11.84 13.63
CA ALA A 120 -1.67 11.82 13.68
C ALA A 120 -1.05 11.59 15.09
N SER A 121 -1.82 11.26 16.09
CA SER A 121 -1.43 11.51 17.47
C SER A 121 -0.43 10.53 18.07
N PHE A 122 -0.08 9.42 17.42
CA PHE A 122 0.72 8.39 18.09
C PHE A 122 1.84 7.75 17.26
N GLY A 123 2.27 8.38 16.19
CA GLY A 123 3.32 7.78 15.37
C GLY A 123 2.87 6.53 14.62
N VAL A 124 1.58 6.25 14.64
CA VAL A 124 0.96 5.19 13.87
C VAL A 124 0.58 5.79 12.53
N GLY A 125 1.13 5.25 11.47
CA GLY A 125 0.92 5.74 10.11
C GLY A 125 -0.57 5.96 9.82
N GLY A 126 -0.99 7.00 9.39
CA GLY A 126 -2.36 7.45 9.16
C GLY A 126 -2.37 8.93 9.15
N ALA A 127 -1.33 9.53 9.53
CA ALA A 127 -1.32 10.94 9.69
C ALA A 127 0.05 11.53 9.47
N GLY A 128 0.73 11.12 8.42
CA GLY A 128 2.04 11.66 8.08
C GLY A 128 3.09 11.43 9.14
N VAL A 129 2.83 10.53 10.06
CA VAL A 129 3.81 10.14 11.05
C VAL A 129 4.51 8.89 10.56
N SER A 130 5.74 8.68 10.98
CA SER A 130 6.52 7.52 10.61
C SER A 130 5.65 6.29 10.63
N SER A 131 5.72 5.52 9.57
CA SER A 131 5.17 4.20 9.63
C SER A 131 5.69 3.57 10.92
N SER A 132 4.86 2.82 11.60
CA SER A 132 5.25 2.04 12.76
C SER A 132 6.43 1.09 12.45
N ASN A 133 6.83 1.02 11.20
CA ASN A 133 7.84 0.12 10.69
C ASN A 133 9.02 0.91 10.14
N VAL A 134 10.14 0.80 10.81
CA VAL A 134 11.43 1.15 10.24
C VAL A 134 12.00 -0.12 9.65
N ILE A 135 12.21 -0.11 8.36
CA ILE A 135 12.94 -1.20 7.71
C ILE A 135 14.42 -0.91 7.83
N PHE A 136 15.14 -1.78 8.49
CA PHE A 136 16.58 -1.77 8.50
C PHE A 136 17.07 -2.65 7.34
N LYS A 137 17.73 -2.03 6.37
CA LYS A 137 18.49 -2.81 5.40
C LYS A 137 19.68 -3.44 6.12
N PRO A 138 20.02 -4.72 5.89
CA PRO A 138 21.11 -5.40 6.59
C PRO A 138 22.46 -4.68 6.54
N ASN A 139 22.70 -3.89 5.50
CA ASN A 139 23.92 -3.10 5.31
C ASN A 139 23.79 -1.65 5.80
N HIS A 140 22.66 -1.27 6.40
CA HIS A 140 22.33 0.08 6.82
C HIS A 140 21.56 0.08 8.14
N ILE A 141 21.74 -0.95 8.96
CA ILE A 141 21.02 -1.09 10.25
C ILE A 141 21.33 0.09 11.16
N ILE A 142 22.51 0.53 11.13
CA ILE A 142 22.97 1.81 11.66
C ILE A 142 23.97 2.25 10.62
N VAL A 143 23.59 3.20 9.76
CA VAL A 143 24.56 3.84 8.87
C VAL A 143 25.69 4.39 9.74
N ASP A 144 26.87 4.49 9.19
CA ASP A 144 28.08 4.89 9.92
C ASP A 144 27.93 6.18 10.72
N ASP A 145 26.89 6.98 10.47
CA ASP A 145 26.50 8.20 11.18
C ASP A 145 25.36 8.01 12.19
N GLY A 146 24.84 6.80 12.34
CA GLY A 146 23.76 6.49 13.28
C GLY A 146 22.35 6.82 12.79
N ASP A 147 22.19 7.21 11.52
CA ASP A 147 20.86 7.49 10.95
C ASP A 147 20.07 6.20 10.70
N MET A 148 18.78 6.25 11.06
CA MET A 148 17.83 5.21 10.78
C MET A 148 17.11 5.51 9.46
N ASP A 149 17.06 4.52 8.58
CA ASP A 149 16.43 4.59 7.27
C ASP A 149 14.90 4.51 7.41
N GLY A 150 14.31 5.52 8.03
CA GLY A 150 12.87 5.63 8.24
C GLY A 150 12.17 6.41 7.14
N ARG A 151 10.96 6.00 6.78
CA ARG A 151 10.10 6.78 5.90
C ARG A 151 8.77 7.07 6.56
N PHE A 152 8.27 8.26 6.26
CA PHE A 152 6.90 8.62 6.57
C PHE A 152 6.01 8.12 5.43
N ILE A 153 4.92 7.44 5.78
CA ILE A 153 3.94 6.94 4.81
C ILE A 153 2.56 7.39 5.28
N ASN A 154 1.86 8.08 4.40
CA ASN A 154 0.45 8.38 4.60
C ASN A 154 -0.37 7.19 4.08
N PRO A 155 -1.13 6.47 4.92
CA PRO A 155 -1.88 5.30 4.51
C PRO A 155 -2.87 5.61 3.39
N PRO A 156 -2.98 4.76 2.36
CA PRO A 156 -3.88 5.01 1.25
C PRO A 156 -5.35 4.86 1.67
N PHE A 157 -6.20 5.60 1.00
CA PHE A 157 -7.65 5.56 1.16
C PHE A 157 -8.24 4.27 0.58
N LEU A 158 -9.04 3.54 1.37
CA LEU A 158 -9.51 2.19 1.02
C LEU A 158 -10.85 2.17 0.27
N PHE A 159 -11.75 3.13 0.55
CA PHE A 159 -13.11 3.10 0.02
C PHE A 159 -13.14 3.20 -1.51
N GLY A 160 -13.98 2.37 -2.13
CA GLY A 160 -14.12 2.31 -3.59
C GLY A 160 -13.00 1.57 -4.32
N SER A 161 -12.05 0.95 -3.62
CA SER A 161 -10.89 0.26 -4.20
C SER A 161 -11.26 -0.79 -5.26
N GLY A 162 -12.40 -1.48 -5.12
CA GLY A 162 -12.84 -2.46 -6.11
C GLY A 162 -13.10 -1.87 -7.49
N ALA A 163 -13.67 -0.65 -7.56
CA ALA A 163 -13.87 0.01 -8.85
C ALA A 163 -12.55 0.49 -9.46
N VAL A 164 -11.59 0.87 -8.63
CA VAL A 164 -10.23 1.23 -9.07
C VAL A 164 -9.50 0.02 -9.65
N GLU A 165 -9.60 -1.13 -8.97
CA GLU A 165 -9.02 -2.39 -9.46
C GLU A 165 -9.65 -2.83 -10.78
N LEU A 166 -10.98 -2.73 -10.89
CA LEU A 166 -11.69 -3.06 -12.13
C LEU A 166 -11.24 -2.17 -13.30
N LEU A 167 -11.12 -0.86 -13.08
CA LEU A 167 -10.58 0.08 -14.08
C LEU A 167 -9.17 -0.31 -14.51
N ALA A 168 -8.28 -0.59 -13.55
CA ALA A 168 -6.89 -0.97 -13.83
C ALA A 168 -6.79 -2.29 -14.63
N LYS A 169 -7.61 -3.29 -14.28
CA LYS A 169 -7.70 -4.55 -15.04
C LYS A 169 -8.14 -4.32 -16.48
N GLU A 170 -9.20 -3.53 -16.71
CA GLU A 170 -9.68 -3.22 -18.05
C GLU A 170 -8.67 -2.38 -18.85
N MET A 171 -8.00 -1.42 -18.22
CA MET A 171 -6.94 -0.63 -18.85
C MET A 171 -5.75 -1.52 -19.21
N THR A 172 -5.34 -2.43 -18.32
CA THR A 172 -4.27 -3.41 -18.59
C THR A 172 -4.62 -4.29 -19.79
N ILE A 173 -5.82 -4.86 -19.82
CA ILE A 173 -6.27 -5.68 -20.97
C ILE A 173 -6.13 -4.88 -22.27
N ARG A 174 -6.58 -3.62 -22.26
CA ARG A 174 -6.48 -2.76 -23.45
C ARG A 174 -5.03 -2.50 -23.86
N LEU A 175 -4.14 -2.23 -22.93
CA LEU A 175 -2.72 -2.00 -23.21
C LEU A 175 -2.02 -3.27 -23.72
N GLN A 176 -2.36 -4.45 -23.20
CA GLN A 176 -1.86 -5.73 -23.72
C GLN A 176 -2.36 -6.02 -25.16
N GLU A 177 -3.61 -5.64 -25.49
CA GLU A 177 -4.11 -5.70 -26.87
C GLU A 177 -3.31 -4.78 -27.81
N LEU A 178 -2.99 -3.55 -27.38
CA LEU A 178 -2.18 -2.60 -28.14
C LEU A 178 -0.74 -3.10 -28.33
N LYS A 179 -0.18 -3.71 -27.29
CA LYS A 179 1.11 -4.41 -27.36
C LYS A 179 1.10 -5.52 -28.43
N ALA A 180 0.07 -6.34 -28.42
CA ALA A 180 -0.09 -7.39 -29.42
C ALA A 180 -0.25 -6.82 -30.84
N GLN A 181 -0.93 -5.67 -31.00
CA GLN A 181 -1.05 -4.97 -32.28
C GLN A 181 0.30 -4.45 -32.78
N ALA A 182 1.13 -3.88 -31.90
CA ALA A 182 2.48 -3.44 -32.25
C ALA A 182 3.36 -4.61 -32.73
N LEU A 183 3.33 -5.73 -32.00
CA LEU A 183 4.06 -6.94 -32.37
C LEU A 183 3.59 -7.54 -33.70
N ALA A 184 2.30 -7.42 -34.01
CA ALA A 184 1.75 -7.91 -35.28
C ALA A 184 2.07 -7.00 -36.50
N LYS A 185 2.55 -5.76 -36.26
CA LYS A 185 2.85 -4.77 -37.29
C LYS A 185 4.20 -4.09 -37.02
N PRO A 186 5.32 -4.80 -37.17
CA PRO A 186 6.64 -4.23 -36.93
C PRO A 186 6.89 -2.93 -37.70
N GLY A 187 7.57 -1.98 -37.10
CA GLY A 187 7.88 -0.66 -37.65
C GLY A 187 6.74 0.35 -37.63
N VAL A 188 5.55 -0.03 -37.13
CA VAL A 188 4.42 0.90 -36.97
C VAL A 188 4.33 1.36 -35.52
N GLU A 189 4.33 2.69 -35.34
CA GLU A 189 4.11 3.27 -34.02
C GLU A 189 2.65 3.07 -33.56
N VAL A 190 2.46 2.55 -32.36
CA VAL A 190 1.15 2.31 -31.74
C VAL A 190 0.98 3.21 -30.53
N THR A 191 -0.06 4.04 -30.53
CA THR A 191 -0.44 4.87 -29.39
C THR A 191 -1.06 4.00 -28.29
N LEU A 192 -0.55 4.14 -27.08
CA LEU A 192 -1.06 3.47 -25.89
C LEU A 192 -2.13 4.36 -25.24
N GLU A 193 -3.38 4.03 -25.48
CA GLU A 193 -4.51 4.73 -24.89
C GLU A 193 -5.52 3.72 -24.29
N ALA A 194 -5.92 3.99 -23.04
CA ALA A 194 -6.97 3.24 -22.38
C ALA A 194 -7.86 4.21 -21.59
N LYS A 195 -9.18 4.13 -21.79
CA LYS A 195 -10.19 4.96 -21.11
C LYS A 195 -9.94 6.48 -21.18
N GLY A 196 -9.39 6.96 -22.32
CA GLY A 196 -9.05 8.38 -22.52
C GLY A 196 -7.81 8.86 -21.75
N VAL A 197 -7.00 7.91 -21.25
CA VAL A 197 -5.68 8.17 -20.66
C VAL A 197 -4.60 7.70 -21.62
N SER A 198 -3.66 8.58 -21.95
CA SER A 198 -2.50 8.27 -22.77
C SER A 198 -1.35 7.75 -21.90
N PHE A 199 -0.70 6.70 -22.38
CA PHE A 199 0.51 6.12 -21.82
C PHE A 199 1.69 6.19 -22.80
N GLY A 200 1.66 7.13 -23.76
CA GLY A 200 2.70 7.32 -24.76
C GLY A 200 2.56 6.38 -25.96
N THR A 201 3.67 5.94 -26.51
CA THR A 201 3.70 5.09 -27.72
C THR A 201 4.73 3.97 -27.61
N ILE A 202 4.52 2.90 -28.41
CA ILE A 202 5.47 1.79 -28.57
C ILE A 202 5.66 1.47 -30.05
N ILE A 203 6.83 0.89 -30.40
CA ILE A 203 7.11 0.35 -31.74
C ILE A 203 7.74 -1.03 -31.55
N ALA A 204 7.30 -2.03 -32.32
CA ALA A 204 7.96 -3.34 -32.39
C ALA A 204 8.93 -3.39 -33.56
N ASP A 205 10.05 -4.10 -33.41
CA ASP A 205 10.94 -4.46 -34.51
C ASP A 205 10.53 -5.80 -35.18
N ASN A 206 11.21 -6.17 -36.26
CA ASN A 206 10.96 -7.43 -36.97
C ASN A 206 11.37 -8.69 -36.19
N TYR A 207 12.04 -8.53 -35.04
CA TYR A 207 12.50 -9.61 -34.17
C TYR A 207 11.58 -9.79 -32.95
N GLY A 208 10.56 -8.94 -32.79
CA GLY A 208 9.63 -8.97 -31.68
C GLY A 208 10.10 -8.19 -30.46
N ASN A 209 11.16 -7.39 -30.55
CA ASN A 209 11.54 -6.47 -29.49
C ASN A 209 10.66 -5.23 -29.53
N LEU A 210 10.32 -4.70 -28.36
CA LEU A 210 9.55 -3.46 -28.22
C LEU A 210 10.46 -2.32 -27.84
N ASP A 211 10.37 -1.20 -28.55
CA ASP A 211 10.86 0.09 -28.11
C ASP A 211 9.82 0.73 -27.19
N THR A 212 10.15 0.81 -25.92
CA THR A 212 9.34 1.37 -24.83
C THR A 212 9.86 2.73 -24.36
N SER A 213 10.80 3.33 -25.08
CA SER A 213 11.44 4.60 -24.67
C SER A 213 10.49 5.79 -24.61
N LYS A 214 9.30 5.66 -25.20
CA LYS A 214 8.28 6.72 -25.25
C LYS A 214 7.02 6.39 -24.41
N ILE A 215 7.11 5.38 -23.54
CA ILE A 215 6.00 5.14 -22.60
C ILE A 215 6.01 6.19 -21.50
N GLU A 216 4.84 6.47 -20.94
CA GLU A 216 4.64 7.52 -19.94
C GLU A 216 3.86 7.00 -18.74
N GLY A 217 4.44 7.13 -17.55
CA GLY A 217 3.78 6.88 -16.27
C GLY A 217 3.33 5.43 -16.02
N ILE A 218 3.92 4.48 -16.74
CA ILE A 218 3.67 3.04 -16.64
C ILE A 218 4.98 2.27 -16.82
N ASN A 219 5.04 1.01 -16.40
CA ASN A 219 6.20 0.15 -16.62
C ASN A 219 6.15 -0.51 -18.01
N GLU A 220 7.28 -1.05 -18.47
CA GLU A 220 7.43 -1.68 -19.80
C GLU A 220 6.55 -2.94 -20.01
N ASP A 221 6.08 -3.54 -18.92
CA ASP A 221 5.14 -4.65 -18.97
C ASP A 221 3.72 -4.22 -19.37
N LEU A 222 3.44 -2.91 -19.36
CA LEU A 222 2.15 -2.29 -19.67
C LEU A 222 1.01 -2.78 -18.77
N VAL A 223 1.31 -2.97 -17.49
CA VAL A 223 0.34 -3.28 -16.43
C VAL A 223 0.00 -2.01 -15.66
N VAL A 224 -1.27 -1.67 -15.58
CA VAL A 224 -1.74 -0.54 -14.78
C VAL A 224 -1.77 -0.94 -13.30
N ARG A 225 -0.97 -0.24 -12.48
CA ARG A 225 -0.82 -0.49 -11.04
C ARG A 225 -1.33 0.70 -10.23
N PRO A 226 -2.61 0.72 -9.84
CA PRO A 226 -3.22 1.88 -9.20
C PRO A 226 -3.00 1.94 -7.68
N PHE A 227 -2.39 0.92 -7.08
CA PHE A 227 -2.19 0.82 -5.66
C PHE A 227 -0.73 1.00 -5.28
N GLY A 228 -0.53 1.57 -4.07
CA GLY A 228 0.74 2.10 -3.66
C GLY A 228 1.03 3.49 -4.27
N ARG A 229 1.83 4.30 -3.59
CA ARG A 229 2.12 5.68 -4.03
C ARG A 229 3.00 5.76 -5.28
N LYS A 230 3.74 4.69 -5.57
CA LYS A 230 4.62 4.56 -6.74
C LYS A 230 4.00 3.69 -7.86
N GLY A 231 2.75 3.23 -7.69
CA GLY A 231 2.17 2.26 -8.61
C GLY A 231 2.86 0.90 -8.52
N GLU A 232 2.95 0.38 -7.30
CA GLU A 232 3.62 -0.89 -7.01
C GLU A 232 2.72 -2.10 -7.28
N PHE A 233 1.40 -1.97 -7.07
CA PHE A 233 0.49 -3.11 -7.05
C PHE A 233 -0.66 -2.96 -8.03
N ALA A 234 -0.92 -4.01 -8.81
CA ALA A 234 -2.00 -4.07 -9.80
C ALA A 234 -3.37 -4.35 -9.14
N THR A 235 -3.38 -5.06 -8.03
CA THR A 235 -4.59 -5.48 -7.31
C THR A 235 -4.49 -5.16 -5.83
N VAL A 236 -5.65 -5.12 -5.16
CA VAL A 236 -5.67 -5.01 -3.69
C VAL A 236 -5.05 -6.25 -3.05
N ARG A 237 -5.20 -7.45 -3.66
CA ARG A 237 -4.51 -8.67 -3.15
C ARG A 237 -3.00 -8.51 -3.11
N ALA A 238 -2.41 -8.04 -4.20
CA ALA A 238 -0.96 -7.82 -4.27
C ALA A 238 -0.52 -6.81 -3.21
N PHE A 239 -1.31 -5.75 -2.99
CA PHE A 239 -1.09 -4.77 -1.92
C PHE A 239 -1.22 -5.42 -0.53
N ASP A 240 -2.29 -6.17 -0.25
CA ASP A 240 -2.53 -6.84 1.03
C ASP A 240 -1.40 -7.82 1.38
N ARG A 241 -0.94 -8.60 0.39
CA ARG A 241 0.21 -9.49 0.53
C ARG A 241 1.48 -8.72 0.91
N GLY A 242 1.77 -7.63 0.18
CA GLY A 242 2.90 -6.76 0.48
C GLY A 242 2.77 -6.10 1.85
N ALA A 243 1.55 -5.70 2.25
CA ALA A 243 1.30 -5.12 3.56
C ALA A 243 1.53 -6.11 4.70
N MET A 244 1.12 -7.40 4.56
CA MET A 244 1.43 -8.44 5.54
C MET A 244 2.93 -8.59 5.74
N GLN A 245 3.72 -8.63 4.67
CA GLN A 245 5.17 -8.76 4.77
C GLN A 245 5.83 -7.47 5.29
N PHE A 246 5.42 -6.32 4.77
CA PHE A 246 6.09 -5.05 5.04
C PHE A 246 5.70 -4.40 6.38
N HIS A 247 4.40 -4.45 6.74
CA HIS A 247 3.90 -3.79 7.95
C HIS A 247 3.79 -4.73 9.14
N PHE A 248 3.62 -6.02 8.91
CA PHE A 248 3.42 -7.00 9.98
C PHE A 248 4.60 -7.97 10.14
N GLY A 249 5.49 -8.08 9.15
CA GLY A 249 6.55 -9.09 9.12
C GLY A 249 6.01 -10.51 8.96
N MET A 250 4.75 -10.65 8.52
CA MET A 250 4.10 -11.94 8.37
C MET A 250 4.34 -12.55 7.00
N GLN A 251 4.39 -13.88 6.93
CA GLN A 251 4.70 -14.66 5.74
C GLN A 251 3.44 -15.31 5.12
N PRO A 252 2.84 -14.70 4.06
CA PRO A 252 1.70 -15.31 3.37
C PRO A 252 2.05 -16.66 2.74
N VAL A 253 1.20 -17.66 2.92
CA VAL A 253 1.37 -19.01 2.37
C VAL A 253 1.61 -19.00 0.86
N GLU A 254 0.98 -18.11 0.12
CA GLU A 254 1.18 -18.01 -1.32
C GLU A 254 2.59 -17.56 -1.75
N VAL A 255 3.39 -17.03 -0.80
CA VAL A 255 4.77 -16.59 -1.05
C VAL A 255 5.76 -17.64 -0.59
N VAL A 256 5.51 -18.28 0.56
CA VAL A 256 6.49 -19.15 1.24
C VAL A 256 6.06 -20.62 1.31
N ASP A 257 4.96 -20.99 0.66
CA ASP A 257 4.41 -22.35 0.62
C ASP A 257 4.23 -22.95 2.04
N GLY A 258 3.85 -22.12 3.01
CA GLY A 258 3.62 -22.51 4.41
C GLY A 258 4.89 -22.88 5.18
N GLY A 259 6.05 -22.48 4.67
CA GLY A 259 7.33 -22.56 5.39
C GLY A 259 7.41 -21.57 6.56
N ASP A 260 8.56 -21.54 7.18
CA ASP A 260 8.97 -20.62 8.25
C ASP A 260 10.36 -20.07 7.87
N PRO A 261 10.43 -19.19 6.83
CA PRO A 261 11.70 -18.71 6.33
C PRO A 261 12.30 -17.57 7.17
N ASP A 262 11.52 -16.89 7.97
CA ASP A 262 11.96 -15.86 8.92
C ASP A 262 12.34 -16.45 10.29
N GLU A 263 12.12 -17.77 10.46
CA GLU A 263 12.54 -18.55 11.62
C GLU A 263 11.99 -18.02 12.96
N ASP A 264 10.75 -17.49 12.95
CA ASP A 264 10.05 -17.03 14.15
C ASP A 264 9.35 -18.19 14.90
N GLY A 265 9.24 -19.37 14.25
CA GLY A 265 8.64 -20.59 14.77
C GLY A 265 7.16 -20.76 14.41
N VAL A 266 6.55 -19.79 13.70
CA VAL A 266 5.18 -19.85 13.22
C VAL A 266 5.14 -20.28 11.75
N LYS A 267 4.15 -21.07 11.37
CA LYS A 267 3.93 -21.55 10.00
C LYS A 267 2.49 -21.29 9.59
N TYR A 268 2.27 -21.16 8.27
CA TYR A 268 0.94 -20.92 7.73
C TYR A 268 0.29 -19.66 8.32
N GLU A 269 1.05 -18.59 8.43
CA GLU A 269 0.67 -17.37 9.13
C GLU A 269 -0.57 -16.72 8.53
N ILE A 270 -0.62 -16.53 7.19
CA ILE A 270 -1.82 -16.09 6.47
C ILE A 270 -2.11 -17.05 5.32
N LEU A 271 -3.27 -17.70 5.37
CA LEU A 271 -3.70 -18.67 4.35
C LEU A 271 -4.13 -17.93 3.06
N ILE A 272 -4.04 -18.65 1.94
CA ILE A 272 -4.50 -18.17 0.62
C ILE A 272 -5.97 -17.71 0.67
N GLY A 273 -6.83 -18.50 1.33
CA GLY A 273 -8.26 -18.15 1.47
C GLY A 273 -8.49 -16.92 2.33
N GLU A 274 -7.66 -16.68 3.33
CA GLU A 274 -7.75 -15.51 4.20
C GLU A 274 -7.37 -14.22 3.45
N LEU A 275 -6.30 -14.26 2.64
CA LEU A 275 -5.98 -13.14 1.72
C LEU A 275 -7.08 -12.92 0.68
N SER A 276 -7.71 -14.01 0.17
CA SER A 276 -8.84 -13.89 -0.74
C SER A 276 -10.04 -13.22 -0.09
N ALA A 277 -10.36 -13.56 1.16
CA ALA A 277 -11.44 -12.93 1.90
C ALA A 277 -11.14 -11.46 2.22
N LEU A 278 -9.90 -11.13 2.60
CA LEU A 278 -9.45 -9.77 2.82
C LEU A 278 -9.57 -8.94 1.54
N HIS A 279 -9.10 -9.46 0.40
CA HIS A 279 -9.21 -8.82 -0.91
C HIS A 279 -10.67 -8.56 -1.31
N ILE A 280 -11.53 -9.58 -1.21
CA ILE A 280 -12.97 -9.44 -1.53
C ILE A 280 -13.65 -8.42 -0.60
N TRP A 281 -13.34 -8.43 0.69
CA TRP A 281 -13.88 -7.47 1.64
C TRP A 281 -13.42 -6.04 1.35
N SER A 282 -12.12 -5.81 1.17
CA SER A 282 -11.54 -4.49 0.93
C SER A 282 -12.08 -3.86 -0.36
N THR A 283 -12.25 -4.65 -1.41
CA THR A 283 -12.81 -4.21 -2.69
C THR A 283 -14.33 -4.07 -2.69
N SER A 284 -15.01 -4.63 -1.68
CA SER A 284 -16.45 -4.46 -1.45
C SER A 284 -16.78 -3.21 -0.62
N LEU A 285 -15.79 -2.48 -0.14
CA LEU A 285 -16.01 -1.25 0.63
C LEU A 285 -16.80 -0.23 -0.21
N PRO A 286 -17.72 0.52 0.44
CA PRO A 286 -18.60 1.44 -0.27
C PRO A 286 -17.82 2.52 -1.01
N LYS A 287 -18.38 3.01 -2.11
CA LYS A 287 -17.82 4.15 -2.82
C LYS A 287 -17.87 5.42 -1.98
N PRO A 288 -16.91 6.34 -2.15
CA PRO A 288 -16.98 7.69 -1.60
C PRO A 288 -18.19 8.48 -2.10
N GLU A 289 -18.53 9.53 -1.41
CA GLU A 289 -19.69 10.36 -1.68
C GLU A 289 -19.29 11.72 -2.28
N ILE A 290 -20.09 12.20 -3.21
CA ILE A 290 -20.02 13.59 -3.67
C ILE A 290 -21.27 14.27 -3.14
N VAL A 291 -21.08 15.24 -2.25
CA VAL A 291 -22.17 16.06 -1.75
C VAL A 291 -22.75 16.90 -2.90
N LYS A 292 -24.08 17.08 -2.91
CA LYS A 292 -24.74 17.90 -3.91
C LYS A 292 -24.06 19.27 -4.02
N LEU A 293 -23.56 19.58 -5.22
CA LEU A 293 -22.85 20.82 -5.46
C LEU A 293 -23.77 22.03 -5.30
N SER A 294 -23.33 23.03 -4.54
CA SER A 294 -23.87 24.36 -4.51
C SER A 294 -23.45 25.13 -5.77
N GLU A 295 -23.97 26.33 -5.97
CA GLU A 295 -23.51 27.22 -7.04
C GLU A 295 -22.00 27.49 -6.93
N ASN A 296 -21.51 27.76 -5.71
CA ASN A 296 -20.10 28.01 -5.46
C ASN A 296 -19.21 26.78 -5.73
N SER A 297 -19.59 25.60 -5.30
CA SER A 297 -18.84 24.36 -5.58
C SER A 297 -18.93 23.95 -7.06
N SER A 298 -20.05 24.24 -7.75
CA SER A 298 -20.15 24.04 -9.20
C SER A 298 -19.18 24.96 -9.96
N ARG A 299 -19.08 26.23 -9.54
CA ARG A 299 -18.06 27.15 -10.05
C ARG A 299 -16.64 26.63 -9.78
N GLY A 300 -16.42 26.08 -8.57
CA GLY A 300 -15.15 25.45 -8.19
C GLY A 300 -14.76 24.30 -9.11
N PHE A 301 -15.72 23.45 -9.49
CA PHE A 301 -15.48 22.40 -10.48
C PHE A 301 -15.10 22.93 -11.87
N VAL A 302 -15.72 24.01 -12.31
CA VAL A 302 -15.33 24.68 -13.56
C VAL A 302 -13.90 25.22 -13.47
N ILE A 303 -13.52 25.82 -12.33
CA ILE A 303 -12.16 26.29 -12.09
C ILE A 303 -11.16 25.14 -12.08
N PHE A 304 -11.47 24.04 -11.39
CA PHE A 304 -10.66 22.82 -11.35
C PHE A 304 -10.29 22.32 -12.75
N ASN A 305 -11.26 22.28 -13.66
CA ASN A 305 -11.00 21.91 -15.06
C ASN A 305 -10.19 22.97 -15.80
N ARG A 306 -10.52 24.25 -15.61
CA ARG A 306 -9.90 25.38 -16.35
C ARG A 306 -8.42 25.54 -16.05
N ILE A 307 -8.00 25.28 -14.81
CA ILE A 307 -6.60 25.45 -14.38
C ILE A 307 -5.74 24.21 -14.55
N GLY A 308 -6.27 23.16 -15.21
CA GLY A 308 -5.52 21.95 -15.59
C GLY A 308 -5.47 20.84 -14.53
N CYS A 309 -6.14 20.98 -13.36
CA CYS A 309 -6.17 19.91 -12.36
C CYS A 309 -6.75 18.60 -12.93
N ALA A 310 -7.75 18.72 -13.81
CA ALA A 310 -8.43 17.57 -14.42
C ALA A 310 -7.60 16.83 -15.48
N ASP A 311 -6.42 17.32 -15.84
CA ASP A 311 -5.55 16.65 -16.81
C ASP A 311 -4.99 15.35 -16.22
N CYS A 312 -4.60 15.36 -14.95
CA CYS A 312 -4.20 14.18 -14.16
C CYS A 312 -5.37 13.67 -13.28
N HIS A 313 -6.03 14.57 -12.57
CA HIS A 313 -7.18 14.23 -11.72
C HIS A 313 -8.47 14.13 -12.55
N LYS A 314 -8.52 13.15 -13.47
CA LYS A 314 -9.70 12.88 -14.32
C LYS A 314 -10.94 12.73 -13.44
N PRO A 315 -12.00 13.55 -13.66
CA PRO A 315 -13.18 13.55 -12.78
C PRO A 315 -13.85 12.18 -12.65
N PHE A 316 -13.87 11.40 -13.71
CA PHE A 316 -14.38 10.03 -13.71
C PHE A 316 -13.76 9.22 -14.84
N LEU A 317 -13.71 7.91 -14.62
CA LEU A 317 -13.44 6.90 -15.65
C LEU A 317 -14.58 5.88 -15.65
N ASN A 318 -14.88 5.31 -16.82
CA ASN A 318 -15.99 4.37 -16.98
C ASN A 318 -15.45 2.95 -17.11
N THR A 319 -16.08 1.99 -16.43
CA THR A 319 -15.81 0.58 -16.66
C THR A 319 -16.69 0.01 -17.77
N ASN A 320 -16.26 -1.08 -18.39
CA ASN A 320 -17.03 -1.80 -19.42
C ASN A 320 -18.00 -2.80 -18.81
N THR A 321 -17.77 -3.18 -17.56
CA THR A 321 -18.62 -4.07 -16.77
C THR A 321 -18.76 -3.56 -15.33
N LYS A 322 -19.74 -4.05 -14.62
CA LYS A 322 -19.93 -3.84 -13.17
C LYS A 322 -19.37 -4.98 -12.32
N LEU A 323 -18.85 -6.04 -12.98
CA LEU A 323 -18.37 -7.26 -12.33
C LEU A 323 -16.86 -7.19 -12.11
N LEU A 324 -16.44 -7.22 -10.85
CA LEU A 324 -15.04 -7.38 -10.49
C LEU A 324 -14.74 -8.85 -10.30
N THR A 325 -13.76 -9.37 -11.04
CA THR A 325 -13.29 -10.75 -10.97
C THR A 325 -12.05 -10.89 -10.10
N TYR A 326 -11.93 -12.03 -9.41
CA TYR A 326 -10.80 -12.39 -8.56
C TYR A 326 -10.10 -13.62 -9.10
N SER A 327 -8.78 -13.53 -9.20
CA SER A 327 -7.92 -14.58 -9.76
C SER A 327 -6.95 -15.13 -8.71
N PHE A 328 -6.69 -16.43 -8.78
CA PHE A 328 -5.62 -17.05 -8.01
C PHE A 328 -5.06 -18.29 -8.73
N PRO A 329 -3.74 -18.38 -8.94
CA PRO A 329 -2.75 -17.30 -8.76
C PRO A 329 -3.03 -16.12 -9.70
N GLU A 330 -2.65 -14.92 -9.27
CA GLU A 330 -2.82 -13.71 -10.07
C GLU A 330 -1.87 -13.71 -11.28
N ALA A 331 -2.37 -13.20 -12.41
CA ALA A 331 -1.60 -13.00 -13.63
C ALA A 331 -1.79 -11.54 -14.06
N GLU A 332 -0.94 -10.64 -13.60
CA GLU A 332 -1.12 -9.18 -13.76
C GLU A 332 -1.29 -8.75 -15.23
N MET A 333 -0.51 -9.34 -16.17
CA MET A 333 -0.64 -9.05 -17.60
C MET A 333 -1.87 -9.69 -18.25
N ASN A 334 -2.52 -10.65 -17.59
CA ASN A 334 -3.73 -11.30 -18.06
C ASN A 334 -4.77 -11.39 -16.94
N PRO A 335 -5.43 -10.28 -16.60
CA PRO A 335 -6.39 -10.21 -15.49
C PRO A 335 -7.61 -11.13 -15.61
N THR A 336 -7.79 -11.78 -16.76
CA THR A 336 -8.88 -12.74 -17.02
C THR A 336 -8.48 -14.19 -16.78
N ALA A 337 -7.21 -14.46 -16.44
CA ALA A 337 -6.75 -15.80 -16.11
C ALA A 337 -7.10 -16.18 -14.65
N ASN A 338 -7.27 -17.49 -14.42
CA ASN A 338 -7.42 -18.10 -13.10
C ASN A 338 -8.54 -17.52 -12.22
N ILE A 339 -9.62 -17.04 -12.83
CA ILE A 339 -10.76 -16.47 -12.10
C ILE A 339 -11.43 -17.56 -11.28
N PHE A 340 -11.63 -17.28 -9.96
CA PHE A 340 -12.31 -18.18 -9.05
C PHE A 340 -13.56 -17.57 -8.40
N TYR A 341 -13.70 -16.23 -8.45
CA TYR A 341 -14.82 -15.53 -7.83
C TYR A 341 -15.12 -14.22 -8.56
N GLU A 342 -16.34 -13.67 -8.41
CA GLU A 342 -16.69 -12.35 -8.91
C GLU A 342 -17.71 -11.67 -8.00
N ILE A 343 -17.73 -10.33 -8.00
CA ILE A 343 -18.75 -9.53 -7.32
C ILE A 343 -19.33 -8.46 -8.25
N ASP A 344 -20.60 -8.12 -8.02
CA ASP A 344 -21.26 -6.98 -8.64
C ASP A 344 -21.08 -5.73 -7.78
N LEU A 345 -20.26 -4.78 -8.24
CA LEU A 345 -19.92 -3.55 -7.51
C LEU A 345 -21.12 -2.63 -7.30
N THR A 346 -22.20 -2.78 -8.06
CA THR A 346 -23.42 -2.03 -7.83
C THR A 346 -24.15 -2.50 -6.56
N LYS A 347 -23.94 -3.77 -6.17
CA LYS A 347 -24.51 -4.37 -4.96
C LYS A 347 -23.53 -4.30 -3.77
N ALA A 348 -22.27 -4.62 -4.03
CA ALA A 348 -21.25 -4.66 -2.97
C ALA A 348 -20.85 -3.25 -2.50
N SER A 349 -20.59 -2.33 -3.42
CA SER A 349 -19.97 -1.03 -3.14
C SER A 349 -20.87 0.18 -3.45
N ASN A 350 -22.14 -0.04 -3.79
CA ASN A 350 -23.15 0.98 -4.10
C ASN A 350 -22.82 1.88 -5.30
N PHE A 351 -22.03 1.40 -6.27
CA PHE A 351 -21.88 2.10 -7.53
C PHE A 351 -23.18 2.06 -8.33
N ARG A 352 -23.39 3.08 -9.17
CA ARG A 352 -24.54 3.10 -10.08
C ARG A 352 -24.13 2.53 -11.43
N PRO A 353 -24.94 1.64 -12.03
CA PRO A 353 -24.67 1.18 -13.39
C PRO A 353 -24.77 2.37 -14.36
N ASN A 354 -23.89 2.40 -15.34
CA ASN A 354 -23.98 3.32 -16.47
C ASN A 354 -24.85 2.72 -17.60
N ARG A 355 -24.90 3.39 -18.76
CA ARG A 355 -25.73 2.95 -19.90
C ARG A 355 -25.20 1.71 -20.59
N ASP A 356 -23.90 1.41 -20.42
CA ASP A 356 -23.18 0.34 -21.14
C ASP A 356 -22.94 -0.89 -20.25
N ASP A 357 -23.74 -1.08 -19.19
CA ASP A 357 -23.67 -2.13 -18.16
C ASP A 357 -22.38 -2.10 -17.31
N GLY A 358 -21.57 -1.06 -17.44
CA GLY A 358 -20.46 -0.75 -16.55
C GLY A 358 -20.88 0.16 -15.38
N ILE A 359 -19.90 0.83 -14.78
CA ILE A 359 -20.09 1.84 -13.75
C ILE A 359 -19.28 3.10 -14.05
N ASP A 360 -19.81 4.25 -13.63
CA ASP A 360 -19.05 5.51 -13.61
C ASP A 360 -18.30 5.63 -12.28
N VAL A 361 -16.99 5.77 -12.35
CA VAL A 361 -16.12 5.83 -11.17
C VAL A 361 -15.59 7.25 -11.01
N PRO A 362 -16.14 8.07 -10.11
CA PRO A 362 -15.74 9.46 -9.94
C PRO A 362 -14.52 9.59 -9.02
N LEU A 363 -13.40 9.00 -9.44
CA LEU A 363 -12.19 8.85 -8.60
C LEU A 363 -11.30 10.09 -8.60
N PHE A 364 -11.43 10.96 -9.58
CA PHE A 364 -10.54 12.11 -9.79
C PHE A 364 -9.05 11.70 -9.85
N ALA A 365 -8.75 10.74 -10.72
CA ALA A 365 -7.39 10.28 -11.03
C ALA A 365 -7.37 9.56 -12.39
N ASP A 366 -6.20 9.49 -13.01
CA ASP A 366 -5.97 8.80 -14.29
C ASP A 366 -5.30 7.43 -14.14
N LEU A 367 -4.89 7.06 -12.93
CA LEU A 367 -4.21 5.79 -12.57
C LEU A 367 -2.82 5.64 -13.22
N LYS A 368 -2.19 6.75 -13.56
CA LYS A 368 -0.87 6.86 -14.17
C LYS A 368 0.09 7.54 -13.19
N ARG A 369 1.41 7.33 -13.35
CA ARG A 369 2.43 8.07 -12.62
C ARG A 369 2.78 9.36 -13.33
N HIS A 370 3.15 10.38 -12.53
CA HIS A 370 3.63 11.68 -13.00
C HIS A 370 4.85 12.11 -12.19
N ASP A 371 5.78 12.80 -12.85
CA ASP A 371 6.89 13.45 -12.17
C ASP A 371 6.39 14.71 -11.45
N MET A 372 6.44 14.67 -10.12
CA MET A 372 6.01 15.76 -9.23
C MET A 372 7.16 16.70 -8.87
N GLY A 373 8.34 16.49 -9.46
CA GLY A 373 9.52 17.32 -9.26
C GLY A 373 10.24 17.10 -7.93
N PRO A 374 11.39 17.75 -7.74
CA PRO A 374 12.27 17.50 -6.61
C PRO A 374 11.69 17.85 -5.24
N GLY A 375 10.66 18.74 -5.18
CA GLY A 375 10.04 19.16 -3.93
C GLY A 375 9.23 18.04 -3.25
N LEU A 376 8.74 17.08 -4.01
CA LEU A 376 8.00 15.91 -3.51
C LEU A 376 8.81 14.61 -3.61
N ALA A 377 10.04 14.66 -4.13
CA ALA A 377 10.87 13.46 -4.27
C ALA A 377 11.13 12.79 -2.92
N GLU A 378 11.11 11.46 -2.92
CA GLU A 378 11.51 10.66 -1.77
C GLU A 378 13.03 10.67 -1.56
N ALA A 379 13.49 10.32 -0.36
CA ALA A 379 14.91 10.24 -0.05
C ALA A 379 15.61 9.12 -0.84
N PHE A 380 14.88 8.02 -1.10
CA PHE A 380 15.43 6.83 -1.75
C PHE A 380 14.88 6.69 -3.17
N GLU A 381 15.73 6.19 -4.05
CA GLU A 381 15.38 5.76 -5.39
C GLU A 381 15.18 4.25 -5.38
N GLY A 382 14.00 3.79 -5.85
CA GLY A 382 13.70 2.40 -6.10
C GLY A 382 13.64 2.13 -7.61
N ASP A 383 12.84 1.15 -8.02
CA ASP A 383 12.61 0.83 -9.44
C ASP A 383 11.86 1.95 -10.19
N VAL A 384 11.18 2.83 -9.45
CA VAL A 384 10.49 4.01 -9.98
C VAL A 384 11.22 5.26 -9.51
N PRO A 385 11.45 6.26 -10.40
CA PRO A 385 12.11 7.49 -10.04
C PRO A 385 11.51 8.14 -8.78
N LYS A 386 12.37 8.70 -7.93
CA LYS A 386 11.97 9.23 -6.61
C LYS A 386 10.94 10.33 -6.65
N SER A 387 10.85 11.08 -7.74
CA SER A 387 9.88 12.17 -7.95
C SER A 387 8.58 11.73 -8.65
N GLU A 388 8.51 10.50 -9.16
CA GLU A 388 7.30 9.99 -9.80
C GLU A 388 6.33 9.39 -8.78
N PHE A 389 5.04 9.74 -8.92
CA PHE A 389 3.96 9.24 -8.06
C PHE A 389 2.70 8.98 -8.87
N THR A 390 1.96 7.95 -8.49
CA THR A 390 0.61 7.71 -9.01
C THR A 390 -0.31 8.86 -8.62
N THR A 391 -1.15 9.33 -9.56
CA THR A 391 -2.15 10.36 -9.27
C THR A 391 -3.03 9.95 -8.09
N ALA A 392 -2.99 10.76 -7.03
CA ALA A 392 -3.84 10.55 -5.87
C ALA A 392 -5.32 10.70 -6.23
N ARG A 393 -6.14 9.76 -5.82
CA ARG A 393 -7.59 9.87 -5.96
C ARG A 393 -8.12 10.94 -5.02
N LEU A 394 -8.86 11.93 -5.56
CA LEU A 394 -9.37 13.04 -4.75
C LEU A 394 -10.72 12.74 -4.07
N TRP A 395 -11.37 11.63 -4.40
CA TRP A 395 -12.58 11.27 -3.67
C TRP A 395 -12.29 11.04 -2.18
N GLY A 396 -13.09 11.64 -1.30
CA GLY A 396 -12.82 11.65 0.14
C GLY A 396 -11.83 12.72 0.61
N VAL A 397 -11.25 13.53 -0.29
CA VAL A 397 -10.19 14.50 0.05
C VAL A 397 -10.59 15.50 1.14
N ALA A 398 -11.88 15.78 1.28
CA ALA A 398 -12.38 16.68 2.32
C ALA A 398 -12.14 16.16 3.76
N ASP A 399 -11.97 14.86 3.93
CA ASP A 399 -11.94 14.20 5.24
C ASP A 399 -10.62 13.45 5.52
N THR A 400 -9.64 13.50 4.60
CA THR A 400 -8.45 12.63 4.63
C THR A 400 -7.14 13.38 4.86
N ALA A 401 -7.19 14.53 5.54
CA ALA A 401 -5.96 15.19 5.99
C ALA A 401 -5.21 14.29 7.00
N PRO A 402 -3.88 14.35 7.03
CA PRO A 402 -2.98 15.14 6.20
C PRO A 402 -2.83 14.60 4.77
N TYR A 403 -2.27 15.42 3.87
CA TYR A 403 -2.20 15.15 2.44
C TYR A 403 -0.78 14.85 1.98
N LEU A 404 -0.67 14.38 0.74
CA LEU A 404 0.54 13.89 0.07
C LEU A 404 0.96 12.50 0.59
N HIS A 405 1.92 11.89 -0.11
CA HIS A 405 2.37 10.52 0.15
C HIS A 405 2.96 10.31 1.56
N ASP A 406 3.44 11.36 2.19
CA ASP A 406 4.07 11.36 3.51
C ASP A 406 3.34 12.24 4.54
N GLY A 407 2.18 12.79 4.20
CA GLY A 407 1.37 13.58 5.12
C GLY A 407 1.92 14.95 5.49
N ARG A 408 2.93 15.47 4.75
CA ARG A 408 3.57 16.75 5.08
C ARG A 408 2.69 17.98 4.90
N ALA A 409 1.60 17.89 4.14
CA ALA A 409 0.65 18.98 3.94
C ALA A 409 -0.56 18.80 4.85
N LEU A 410 -0.84 19.79 5.70
CA LEU A 410 -1.95 19.75 6.66
C LEU A 410 -3.25 20.28 6.05
N THR A 411 -3.17 21.01 4.96
CA THR A 411 -4.30 21.61 4.26
C THR A 411 -4.28 21.30 2.77
N ILE A 412 -5.45 21.29 2.15
CA ILE A 412 -5.58 21.15 0.68
C ILE A 412 -4.77 22.25 -0.04
N LYS A 413 -4.75 23.47 0.50
CA LYS A 413 -3.98 24.56 -0.08
C LYS A 413 -2.48 24.27 -0.08
N GLU A 414 -1.93 23.78 1.01
CA GLU A 414 -0.51 23.39 1.11
C GLU A 414 -0.20 22.26 0.13
N ALA A 415 -1.05 21.24 0.07
CA ALA A 415 -0.89 20.14 -0.87
C ALA A 415 -0.82 20.63 -2.31
N ILE A 416 -1.74 21.51 -2.75
CA ILE A 416 -1.73 22.07 -4.10
C ILE A 416 -0.44 22.90 -4.35
N LEU A 417 -0.02 23.70 -3.39
CA LEU A 417 1.18 24.55 -3.55
C LEU A 417 2.49 23.75 -3.59
N MET A 418 2.48 22.50 -3.11
CA MET A 418 3.64 21.61 -3.18
C MET A 418 3.73 20.83 -4.50
N HIS A 419 2.70 20.90 -5.37
CA HIS A 419 2.77 20.30 -6.69
C HIS A 419 3.90 20.94 -7.51
N GLY A 420 4.72 20.10 -8.16
CA GLY A 420 5.84 20.52 -9.00
C GLY A 420 5.89 19.68 -10.27
N GLY A 421 7.06 19.58 -10.91
CA GLY A 421 7.24 18.77 -12.11
C GLY A 421 6.15 19.03 -13.16
N GLU A 422 5.47 18.00 -13.63
CA GLU A 422 4.39 18.09 -14.62
C GLU A 422 3.19 18.93 -14.15
N ALA A 423 2.93 19.02 -12.85
CA ALA A 423 1.82 19.79 -12.29
C ALA A 423 2.16 21.26 -11.99
N LYS A 424 3.39 21.69 -12.29
CA LYS A 424 3.88 23.05 -11.94
C LYS A 424 3.01 24.16 -12.51
N ASP A 425 2.60 24.07 -13.76
CA ASP A 425 1.84 25.12 -14.41
C ASP A 425 0.45 25.28 -13.80
N SER A 426 -0.24 24.18 -13.52
CA SER A 426 -1.53 24.19 -12.81
C SER A 426 -1.42 24.77 -11.41
N ARG A 427 -0.36 24.44 -10.66
CA ARG A 427 -0.06 25.03 -9.35
C ARG A 427 0.17 26.54 -9.44
N ASP A 428 0.93 27.02 -10.43
CA ASP A 428 1.25 28.44 -10.57
C ASP A 428 -0.01 29.24 -10.94
N VAL A 429 -0.89 28.69 -11.79
CA VAL A 429 -2.21 29.28 -12.07
C VAL A 429 -3.07 29.31 -10.82
N PHE A 430 -3.10 28.23 -10.02
CA PHE A 430 -3.80 28.20 -8.74
C PHE A 430 -3.30 29.30 -7.79
N ALA A 431 -1.98 29.45 -7.66
CA ALA A 431 -1.38 30.46 -6.77
C ALA A 431 -1.75 31.90 -7.15
N ALA A 432 -2.05 32.12 -8.42
CA ALA A 432 -2.47 33.42 -8.96
C ALA A 432 -3.99 33.66 -8.94
N LEU A 433 -4.80 32.69 -8.50
CA LEU A 433 -6.26 32.86 -8.45
C LEU A 433 -6.67 33.98 -7.50
N GLU A 434 -7.71 34.71 -7.89
CA GLU A 434 -8.40 35.60 -6.96
C GLU A 434 -8.99 34.82 -5.78
N HIS A 435 -9.06 35.46 -4.62
CA HIS A 435 -9.56 34.81 -3.39
C HIS A 435 -10.94 34.13 -3.57
N LYS A 436 -11.88 34.79 -4.30
CA LYS A 436 -13.22 34.21 -4.57
C LYS A 436 -13.16 32.90 -5.38
N ASP A 437 -12.23 32.81 -6.35
CA ASP A 437 -12.06 31.64 -7.19
C ASP A 437 -11.38 30.51 -6.42
N MET A 438 -10.39 30.84 -5.59
CA MET A 438 -9.77 29.88 -4.67
C MET A 438 -10.79 29.31 -3.68
N GLN A 439 -11.67 30.14 -3.10
CA GLN A 439 -12.73 29.69 -2.21
C GLN A 439 -13.76 28.80 -2.93
N ALA A 440 -14.08 29.08 -4.18
CA ALA A 440 -14.96 28.24 -5.00
C ALA A 440 -14.32 26.86 -5.25
N LEU A 441 -13.03 26.82 -5.60
CA LEU A 441 -12.27 25.57 -5.78
C LEU A 441 -12.26 24.73 -4.48
N PHE A 442 -11.98 25.33 -3.33
CA PHE A 442 -12.04 24.62 -2.05
C PHE A 442 -13.46 24.13 -1.73
N SER A 443 -14.49 24.92 -2.03
CA SER A 443 -15.88 24.48 -1.87
C SER A 443 -16.20 23.24 -2.70
N PHE A 444 -15.62 23.13 -3.90
CA PHE A 444 -15.72 21.92 -4.71
C PHE A 444 -14.96 20.75 -4.07
N LEU A 445 -13.67 20.90 -3.75
CA LEU A 445 -12.86 19.83 -3.15
C LEU A 445 -13.45 19.34 -1.83
N HIS A 446 -14.02 20.22 -1.01
CA HIS A 446 -14.74 19.87 0.21
C HIS A 446 -16.08 19.15 -0.02
N SER A 447 -16.57 19.06 -1.26
CA SER A 447 -17.74 18.23 -1.59
C SER A 447 -17.39 16.77 -1.81
N LEU A 448 -16.12 16.42 -1.93
CA LEU A 448 -15.61 15.07 -2.16
C LEU A 448 -15.36 14.39 -0.81
N ARG A 449 -16.34 13.63 -0.34
CA ARG A 449 -16.41 13.11 1.03
C ARG A 449 -16.17 11.60 1.11
N THR A 450 -15.71 11.16 2.25
CA THR A 450 -15.71 9.74 2.61
C THR A 450 -17.15 9.23 2.80
N PRO A 451 -17.41 7.91 2.80
CA PRO A 451 -18.71 7.37 3.11
C PRO A 451 -19.17 7.78 4.50
N THR A 452 -20.46 8.15 4.63
CA THR A 452 -21.03 8.64 5.90
C THR A 452 -21.45 7.52 6.85
N LYS A 453 -21.56 6.27 6.35
CA LYS A 453 -21.95 5.12 7.16
C LYS A 453 -20.75 4.35 7.66
N ALA A 454 -20.60 4.28 8.98
CA ALA A 454 -19.59 3.47 9.63
C ALA A 454 -19.75 1.98 9.28
N ILE A 455 -18.60 1.30 9.09
CA ILE A 455 -18.55 -0.16 9.05
C ILE A 455 -18.51 -0.64 10.49
N LYS A 456 -19.43 -1.52 10.88
CA LYS A 456 -19.46 -2.09 12.21
C LYS A 456 -18.42 -3.19 12.32
N VAL A 457 -17.43 -2.99 13.15
CA VAL A 457 -16.51 -4.03 13.60
C VAL A 457 -17.19 -4.74 14.78
N LYS A 458 -17.33 -6.06 14.71
CA LYS A 458 -17.96 -6.89 15.76
C LYS A 458 -16.92 -7.47 16.68
#